data_268dfa299d46fcc3b62a6bede9bf62c0
#
_entry.id   268dfa299d46fcc3b62a6bede9bf62c0
#
_cell.length_a   1.000
_cell.length_b   1.000
_cell.length_c   1.000
_cell.angle_alpha   90.00
_cell.angle_beta   90.00
_cell.angle_gamma   90.00
#
_symmetry.space_group_name_H-M   'P 1'
#
loop_
_entity.id
_entity.type
_entity.pdbx_description
1 polymer ?
#
loop_
_entity_poly.entity_id
_entity_poly.type
_entity_poly.pdbx_seq_one_letter_code
_entity_poly.pdbx_strand_id
1 'polypeptide(L)'
;EAFTIYVTFNYFLSAILKFWGTNFGVDFAAEVGGTSGLANVCGIKTLDTGMLGALIISGVVVWIHNKYFDTELPEWLGIFSGSSFVVMIGFFVMIPMAFLFALGWPKIQEAMLFLQDFFKSSGTIGVGLYAFSEKILLPTGLHHFIYAPFALDSAVVPGGIEAYWNLHLSEFAQSTKPLRELFPAGAFHLYGTPKVFAPMGITLAFYTTAKKEKRKQVLA
;
A
#
# COMPACT_ATOMS: atom_id res chain seq x y z
N GLU A 1 -16.23 -5.97 12.79
CA GLU A 1 -16.93 -5.81 11.50
C GLU A 1 -15.92 -5.66 10.35
N ALA A 2 -15.12 -4.57 10.30
CA ALA A 2 -14.23 -4.27 9.17
C ALA A 2 -13.25 -5.40 8.87
N PHE A 3 -12.60 -5.96 9.88
CA PHE A 3 -11.67 -7.07 9.70
C PHE A 3 -12.37 -8.32 9.12
N THR A 4 -13.53 -8.68 9.66
CA THR A 4 -14.30 -9.84 9.19
C THR A 4 -14.72 -9.66 7.72
N ILE A 5 -15.23 -8.49 7.37
CA ILE A 5 -15.65 -8.18 6.00
C ILE A 5 -14.45 -8.14 5.05
N TYR A 6 -13.30 -7.61 5.49
CA TYR A 6 -12.07 -7.60 4.70
C TYR A 6 -11.54 -9.01 4.43
N VAL A 7 -11.55 -9.90 5.43
CA VAL A 7 -11.17 -11.31 5.24
C VAL A 7 -12.15 -12.01 4.29
N THR A 8 -13.45 -11.75 4.42
CA THR A 8 -14.49 -12.27 3.52
C THR A 8 -14.27 -11.81 2.08
N PHE A 9 -13.95 -10.54 1.87
CA PHE A 9 -13.59 -10.00 0.57
C PHE A 9 -12.42 -10.77 -0.05
N ASN A 10 -11.33 -10.94 0.69
CA ASN A 10 -10.15 -11.67 0.21
C ASN A 10 -10.45 -13.14 -0.09
N TYR A 11 -11.34 -13.77 0.67
CA TYR A 11 -11.78 -15.13 0.41
C TYR A 11 -12.55 -15.24 -0.91
N PHE A 12 -13.49 -14.32 -1.18
CA PHE A 12 -14.20 -14.28 -2.45
C PHE A 12 -13.28 -13.97 -3.62
N LEU A 13 -12.38 -13.00 -3.45
CA LEU A 13 -11.39 -12.65 -4.46
C LEU A 13 -10.49 -13.85 -4.79
N SER A 14 -10.02 -14.57 -3.79
CA SER A 14 -9.26 -15.82 -3.94
C SER A 14 -10.04 -16.88 -4.73
N ALA A 15 -11.31 -17.09 -4.37
CA ALA A 15 -12.17 -18.05 -5.06
C ALA A 15 -12.37 -17.67 -6.54
N ILE A 16 -12.66 -16.39 -6.82
CA ILE A 16 -12.83 -15.88 -8.19
C ILE A 16 -11.54 -16.08 -8.99
N LEU A 17 -10.39 -15.72 -8.45
CA LEU A 17 -9.10 -15.85 -9.13
C LEU A 17 -8.71 -17.31 -9.36
N LYS A 18 -9.05 -18.21 -8.46
CA LYS A 18 -8.79 -19.65 -8.62
C LYS A 18 -9.53 -20.23 -9.83
N PHE A 19 -10.77 -19.77 -10.11
CA PHE A 19 -11.57 -20.29 -11.21
C PHE A 19 -11.44 -19.48 -12.50
N TRP A 20 -11.26 -18.17 -12.42
CA TRP A 20 -11.26 -17.26 -13.57
C TRP A 20 -10.02 -16.36 -13.65
N GLY A 21 -8.98 -16.59 -12.85
CA GLY A 21 -7.79 -15.74 -12.80
C GLY A 21 -7.14 -15.55 -14.18
N THR A 22 -7.03 -16.62 -14.96
CA THR A 22 -6.47 -16.55 -16.32
C THR A 22 -7.26 -15.63 -17.25
N ASN A 23 -8.58 -15.53 -17.09
CA ASN A 23 -9.43 -14.63 -17.89
C ASN A 23 -9.18 -13.16 -17.51
N PHE A 24 -8.69 -12.89 -16.32
CA PHE A 24 -8.35 -11.56 -15.81
C PHE A 24 -6.86 -11.23 -15.92
N GLY A 25 -6.08 -12.11 -16.55
CA GLY A 25 -4.64 -11.92 -16.71
C GLY A 25 -3.81 -12.25 -15.45
N VAL A 26 -4.40 -12.96 -14.49
CA VAL A 26 -3.74 -13.35 -13.23
C VAL A 26 -3.42 -14.83 -13.24
N ASP A 27 -2.14 -15.18 -13.16
CA ASP A 27 -1.72 -16.56 -12.93
C ASP A 27 -1.79 -16.91 -11.43
N PHE A 28 -2.91 -17.50 -11.02
CA PHE A 28 -3.12 -17.88 -9.64
C PHE A 28 -2.23 -19.05 -9.18
N ALA A 29 -1.57 -19.77 -10.10
CA ALA A 29 -0.61 -20.83 -9.76
C ALA A 29 0.76 -20.26 -9.35
N ALA A 30 1.10 -19.04 -9.78
CA ALA A 30 2.35 -18.38 -9.45
C ALA A 30 2.58 -18.30 -7.94
N GLU A 31 3.84 -18.25 -7.51
CA GLU A 31 4.20 -18.05 -6.10
C GLU A 31 3.76 -16.67 -5.60
N VAL A 32 3.46 -16.58 -4.31
CA VAL A 32 3.06 -15.32 -3.66
C VAL A 32 4.26 -14.39 -3.54
N GLY A 33 4.07 -13.12 -3.90
CA GLY A 33 5.09 -12.08 -3.82
C GLY A 33 5.80 -11.80 -5.14
N GLY A 34 6.78 -10.91 -5.10
CA GLY A 34 7.52 -10.47 -6.28
C GLY A 34 6.62 -9.77 -7.31
N THR A 35 6.74 -10.17 -8.57
CA THR A 35 5.97 -9.62 -9.70
C THR A 35 4.67 -10.36 -9.98
N SER A 36 4.31 -11.37 -9.19
CA SER A 36 3.11 -12.17 -9.42
C SER A 36 1.80 -11.41 -9.18
N GLY A 37 1.86 -10.30 -8.44
CA GLY A 37 0.69 -9.55 -8.01
C GLY A 37 -0.19 -10.28 -7.01
N LEU A 38 0.32 -11.36 -6.39
CA LEU A 38 -0.39 -12.16 -5.40
C LEU A 38 0.21 -11.96 -4.00
N ALA A 39 -0.66 -11.94 -2.99
CA ALA A 39 -0.29 -11.85 -1.58
C ALA A 39 -0.98 -12.92 -0.75
N ASN A 40 -0.47 -13.13 0.46
CA ASN A 40 -1.11 -13.97 1.46
C ASN A 40 -1.71 -13.09 2.55
N VAL A 41 -3.03 -13.04 2.62
CA VAL A 41 -3.77 -12.26 3.63
C VAL A 41 -4.46 -13.22 4.58
N CYS A 42 -4.03 -13.25 5.83
CA CYS A 42 -4.57 -14.16 6.87
C CYS A 42 -4.59 -15.65 6.44
N GLY A 43 -3.57 -16.11 5.73
CA GLY A 43 -3.50 -17.49 5.23
C GLY A 43 -4.26 -17.73 3.91
N ILE A 44 -4.90 -16.71 3.35
CA ILE A 44 -5.63 -16.79 2.08
C ILE A 44 -4.76 -16.23 0.97
N LYS A 45 -4.42 -17.05 -0.02
CA LYS A 45 -3.75 -16.60 -1.24
C LYS A 45 -4.74 -15.80 -2.08
N THR A 46 -4.43 -14.55 -2.33
CA THR A 46 -5.31 -13.60 -2.99
C THR A 46 -4.52 -12.60 -3.82
N LEU A 47 -5.19 -11.69 -4.52
CA LEU A 47 -4.56 -10.59 -5.22
C LEU A 47 -3.96 -9.61 -4.22
N ASP A 48 -2.74 -9.15 -4.47
CA ASP A 48 -2.13 -8.10 -3.65
C ASP A 48 -2.82 -6.76 -3.92
N THR A 49 -3.77 -6.44 -3.07
CA THR A 49 -4.47 -5.15 -3.10
C THR A 49 -3.82 -4.12 -2.18
N GLY A 50 -2.85 -4.55 -1.38
CA GLY A 50 -2.10 -3.71 -0.46
C GLY A 50 -2.98 -2.85 0.44
N MET A 51 -2.43 -1.70 0.83
CA MET A 51 -3.11 -0.74 1.71
C MET A 51 -4.32 -0.08 1.03
N LEU A 52 -4.29 0.14 -0.31
CA LEU A 52 -5.43 0.73 -1.04
C LEU A 52 -6.66 -0.17 -0.98
N GLY A 53 -6.47 -1.45 -1.26
CA GLY A 53 -7.58 -2.39 -1.17
C GLY A 53 -8.20 -2.38 0.22
N ALA A 54 -7.38 -2.42 1.27
CA ALA A 54 -7.84 -2.34 2.65
C ALA A 54 -8.61 -1.04 2.93
N LEU A 55 -8.13 0.10 2.42
CA LEU A 55 -8.74 1.42 2.62
C LEU A 55 -10.09 1.53 1.89
N ILE A 56 -10.17 1.06 0.64
CA ILE A 56 -11.42 1.05 -0.13
C ILE A 56 -12.46 0.16 0.55
N ILE A 57 -12.08 -1.06 0.92
CA ILE A 57 -13.00 -1.99 1.61
C ILE A 57 -13.44 -1.42 2.94
N SER A 58 -12.52 -0.83 3.74
CA SER A 58 -12.88 -0.18 5.00
C SER A 58 -13.85 0.98 4.80
N GLY A 59 -13.68 1.78 3.73
CA GLY A 59 -14.61 2.84 3.37
C GLY A 59 -16.01 2.31 3.06
N VAL A 60 -16.10 1.20 2.32
CA VAL A 60 -17.37 0.52 2.04
C VAL A 60 -18.01 0.00 3.34
N VAL A 61 -17.21 -0.58 4.24
CA VAL A 61 -17.71 -1.07 5.53
C VAL A 61 -18.24 0.07 6.39
N VAL A 62 -17.53 1.19 6.47
CA VAL A 62 -18.00 2.39 7.19
C VAL A 62 -19.32 2.90 6.60
N TRP A 63 -19.44 2.92 5.27
CA TRP A 63 -20.68 3.32 4.62
C TRP A 63 -21.84 2.37 4.97
N ILE A 64 -21.63 1.04 4.94
CA ILE A 64 -22.62 0.04 5.33
C ILE A 64 -22.99 0.22 6.81
N HIS A 65 -22.00 0.38 7.69
CA HIS A 65 -22.20 0.57 9.12
C HIS A 65 -23.09 1.80 9.39
N ASN A 66 -22.69 2.97 8.86
CA ASN A 66 -23.44 4.20 9.08
C ASN A 66 -24.89 4.16 8.56
N LYS A 67 -25.15 3.31 7.57
CA LYS A 67 -26.48 3.20 6.96
C LYS A 67 -27.39 2.17 7.63
N TYR A 68 -26.83 1.08 8.12
CA TYR A 68 -27.60 -0.11 8.48
C TYR A 68 -27.45 -0.54 9.95
N PHE A 69 -26.55 0.05 10.72
CA PHE A 69 -26.29 -0.35 12.09
C PHE A 69 -27.52 -0.21 13.01
N ASP A 70 -28.24 0.90 12.90
CA ASP A 70 -29.43 1.21 13.72
C ASP A 70 -30.75 0.72 13.06
N THR A 71 -30.66 -0.17 12.07
CA THR A 71 -31.86 -0.70 11.41
C THR A 71 -32.63 -1.60 12.37
N GLU A 72 -33.90 -1.26 12.63
CA GLU A 72 -34.81 -2.08 13.40
C GLU A 72 -35.22 -3.31 12.60
N LEU A 73 -34.86 -4.48 13.09
CA LEU A 73 -35.25 -5.76 12.50
C LEU A 73 -36.50 -6.31 13.18
N PRO A 74 -37.32 -7.13 12.48
CA PRO A 74 -38.43 -7.86 13.09
C PRO A 74 -37.97 -8.66 14.32
N GLU A 75 -38.81 -8.85 15.32
CA GLU A 75 -38.47 -9.50 16.60
C GLU A 75 -37.76 -10.85 16.44
N TRP A 76 -38.16 -11.65 15.43
CA TRP A 76 -37.55 -12.96 15.16
C TRP A 76 -36.13 -12.86 14.56
N LEU A 77 -35.72 -11.70 14.02
CA LEU A 77 -34.37 -11.41 13.52
C LEU A 77 -33.59 -10.48 14.47
N GLY A 78 -34.18 -10.05 15.58
CA GLY A 78 -33.58 -9.08 16.49
C GLY A 78 -32.18 -9.47 16.99
N ILE A 79 -31.88 -10.77 17.06
CA ILE A 79 -30.57 -11.31 17.45
C ILE A 79 -29.46 -10.93 16.45
N PHE A 80 -29.82 -10.59 15.22
CA PHE A 80 -28.89 -10.17 14.16
C PHE A 80 -28.78 -8.65 14.00
N SER A 81 -29.40 -7.85 14.86
CA SER A 81 -29.33 -6.39 14.79
C SER A 81 -27.91 -5.87 15.10
N GLY A 82 -27.63 -4.61 14.71
CA GLY A 82 -26.36 -3.95 14.94
C GLY A 82 -25.21 -4.52 14.09
N SER A 83 -24.08 -4.81 14.72
CA SER A 83 -22.86 -5.30 14.08
C SER A 83 -23.05 -6.57 13.26
N SER A 84 -23.92 -7.49 13.70
CA SER A 84 -24.17 -8.74 12.99
C SER A 84 -24.88 -8.48 11.66
N PHE A 85 -25.81 -7.53 11.64
CA PHE A 85 -26.51 -7.13 10.43
C PHE A 85 -25.58 -6.45 9.42
N VAL A 86 -24.70 -5.58 9.90
CA VAL A 86 -23.65 -4.94 9.07
C VAL A 86 -22.73 -5.99 8.44
N VAL A 87 -22.30 -7.00 9.18
CA VAL A 87 -21.45 -8.08 8.66
C VAL A 87 -22.21 -8.91 7.63
N MET A 88 -23.47 -9.20 7.87
CA MET A 88 -24.31 -9.96 6.92
C MET A 88 -24.49 -9.21 5.59
N ILE A 89 -24.79 -7.91 5.63
CA ILE A 89 -24.84 -7.07 4.43
C ILE A 89 -23.49 -7.02 3.76
N GLY A 90 -22.42 -6.80 4.54
CA GLY A 90 -21.04 -6.77 4.08
C GLY A 90 -20.66 -8.04 3.32
N PHE A 91 -21.06 -9.21 3.81
CA PHE A 91 -20.84 -10.48 3.12
C PHE A 91 -21.37 -10.47 1.68
N PHE A 92 -22.61 -10.05 1.48
CA PHE A 92 -23.21 -9.99 0.14
C PHE A 92 -22.62 -8.89 -0.74
N VAL A 93 -22.25 -7.75 -0.17
CA VAL A 93 -21.62 -6.63 -0.90
C VAL A 93 -20.20 -6.99 -1.34
N MET A 94 -19.47 -7.82 -0.58
CA MET A 94 -18.12 -8.22 -0.95
C MET A 94 -18.07 -9.17 -2.15
N ILE A 95 -19.15 -9.85 -2.52
CA ILE A 95 -19.18 -10.68 -3.74
C ILE A 95 -18.98 -9.84 -5.01
N PRO A 96 -19.83 -8.84 -5.33
CA PRO A 96 -19.63 -8.00 -6.49
C PRO A 96 -18.33 -7.14 -6.36
N MET A 97 -17.95 -6.74 -5.15
CA MET A 97 -16.69 -6.01 -4.93
C MET A 97 -15.48 -6.86 -5.32
N ALA A 98 -15.45 -8.14 -4.95
CA ALA A 98 -14.37 -9.04 -5.34
C ALA A 98 -14.29 -9.22 -6.86
N PHE A 99 -15.44 -9.27 -7.56
CA PHE A 99 -15.47 -9.27 -9.03
C PHE A 99 -14.90 -8.00 -9.63
N LEU A 100 -15.29 -6.83 -9.13
CA LEU A 100 -14.76 -5.54 -9.57
C LEU A 100 -13.26 -5.45 -9.40
N PHE A 101 -12.75 -5.93 -8.25
CA PHE A 101 -11.32 -5.97 -8.00
C PHE A 101 -10.60 -6.98 -8.91
N ALA A 102 -11.15 -8.16 -9.14
CA ALA A 102 -10.56 -9.14 -10.05
C ALA A 102 -10.43 -8.59 -11.49
N LEU A 103 -11.38 -7.76 -11.94
CA LEU A 103 -11.35 -7.13 -13.26
C LEU A 103 -10.41 -5.90 -13.33
N GLY A 104 -10.47 -5.04 -12.32
CA GLY A 104 -9.82 -3.73 -12.36
C GLY A 104 -8.42 -3.71 -11.78
N TRP A 105 -8.19 -4.47 -10.70
CA TRP A 105 -6.95 -4.41 -9.95
C TRP A 105 -5.71 -4.86 -10.74
N PRO A 106 -5.75 -5.92 -11.58
CA PRO A 106 -4.59 -6.30 -12.39
C PRO A 106 -4.09 -5.17 -13.28
N LYS A 107 -5.00 -4.35 -13.84
CA LYS A 107 -4.62 -3.17 -14.64
C LYS A 107 -3.96 -2.08 -13.80
N ILE A 108 -4.40 -1.91 -12.55
CA ILE A 108 -3.73 -1.00 -11.61
C ILE A 108 -2.32 -1.51 -11.29
N GLN A 109 -2.15 -2.82 -11.07
CA GLN A 109 -0.85 -3.43 -10.86
C GLN A 109 0.08 -3.26 -12.08
N GLU A 110 -0.42 -3.46 -13.30
CA GLU A 110 0.35 -3.20 -14.53
C GLU A 110 0.81 -1.74 -14.61
N ALA A 111 -0.08 -0.78 -14.31
CA ALA A 111 0.27 0.62 -14.28
C ALA A 111 1.33 0.94 -13.20
N MET A 112 1.26 0.29 -12.05
CA MET A 112 2.27 0.43 -10.99
C MET A 112 3.62 -0.16 -11.42
N LEU A 113 3.64 -1.32 -12.06
CA LEU A 113 4.87 -1.92 -12.60
C LEU A 113 5.49 -1.03 -13.68
N PHE A 114 4.68 -0.49 -14.58
CA PHE A 114 5.15 0.48 -15.57
C PHE A 114 5.78 1.72 -14.92
N LEU A 115 5.16 2.25 -13.88
CA LEU A 115 5.68 3.39 -13.13
C LEU A 115 7.00 3.07 -12.43
N GLN A 116 7.13 1.88 -11.86
CA GLN A 116 8.38 1.40 -11.24
C GLN A 116 9.50 1.31 -12.27
N ASP A 117 9.23 0.71 -13.43
CA ASP A 117 10.20 0.56 -14.51
C ASP A 117 10.59 1.92 -15.10
N PHE A 118 9.65 2.84 -15.20
CA PHE A 118 9.93 4.23 -15.59
C PHE A 118 10.88 4.92 -14.60
N PHE A 119 10.63 4.81 -13.30
CA PHE A 119 11.53 5.38 -12.29
C PHE A 119 12.92 4.76 -12.34
N LYS A 120 13.03 3.43 -12.51
CA LYS A 120 14.31 2.73 -12.60
C LYS A 120 15.09 3.09 -13.87
N SER A 121 14.43 3.12 -15.02
CA SER A 121 15.07 3.38 -16.33
C SER A 121 15.47 4.83 -16.55
N SER A 122 14.80 5.78 -15.91
CA SER A 122 15.06 7.21 -16.06
C SER A 122 16.26 7.73 -15.25
N GLY A 123 17.04 6.86 -14.61
CA GLY A 123 18.25 7.20 -13.88
C GLY A 123 18.02 8.28 -12.80
N THR A 124 18.86 9.32 -12.77
CA THR A 124 18.78 10.38 -11.75
C THR A 124 17.45 11.16 -11.81
N ILE A 125 16.88 11.34 -13.01
CA ILE A 125 15.57 12.00 -13.17
C ILE A 125 14.48 11.12 -12.58
N GLY A 126 14.52 9.81 -12.81
CA GLY A 126 13.58 8.85 -12.25
C GLY A 126 13.59 8.86 -10.71
N VAL A 127 14.77 8.90 -10.08
CA VAL A 127 14.89 9.04 -8.62
C VAL A 127 14.29 10.36 -8.13
N GLY A 128 14.53 11.46 -8.86
CA GLY A 128 13.94 12.76 -8.54
C GLY A 128 12.41 12.76 -8.61
N LEU A 129 11.86 12.17 -9.67
CA LEU A 129 10.40 12.02 -9.85
C LEU A 129 9.80 11.09 -8.80
N TYR A 130 10.47 9.98 -8.46
CA TYR A 130 10.08 9.10 -7.37
C TYR A 130 9.98 9.86 -6.05
N ALA A 131 11.04 10.58 -5.66
CA ALA A 131 11.06 11.34 -4.42
C ALA A 131 10.02 12.47 -4.40
N PHE A 132 9.80 13.15 -5.54
CA PHE A 132 8.77 14.18 -5.68
C PHE A 132 7.37 13.59 -5.54
N SER A 133 7.08 12.48 -6.24
CA SER A 133 5.78 11.80 -6.19
C SER A 133 5.45 11.32 -4.77
N GLU A 134 6.44 10.76 -4.07
CA GLU A 134 6.30 10.36 -2.67
C GLU A 134 5.89 11.56 -1.80
N LYS A 135 6.52 12.71 -1.98
CA LYS A 135 6.24 13.90 -1.15
C LYS A 135 4.92 14.58 -1.47
N ILE A 136 4.55 14.68 -2.74
CA ILE A 136 3.28 15.30 -3.13
C ILE A 136 2.06 14.47 -2.69
N LEU A 137 2.22 13.15 -2.61
CA LEU A 137 1.18 12.23 -2.17
C LEU A 137 1.12 12.05 -0.64
N LEU A 138 2.09 12.59 0.11
CA LEU A 138 2.14 12.46 1.56
C LEU A 138 0.86 12.96 2.26
N PRO A 139 0.30 14.15 1.92
CA PRO A 139 -0.91 14.65 2.58
C PRO A 139 -2.15 13.78 2.37
N THR A 140 -2.19 13.01 1.27
CA THR A 140 -3.31 12.12 0.94
C THR A 140 -3.15 10.72 1.53
N GLY A 141 -1.98 10.40 2.09
CA GLY A 141 -1.64 9.05 2.54
C GLY A 141 -1.32 8.06 1.40
N LEU A 142 -1.46 8.49 0.14
CA LEU A 142 -1.24 7.65 -1.04
C LEU A 142 0.25 7.44 -1.38
N HIS A 143 1.16 8.14 -0.68
CA HIS A 143 2.61 7.99 -0.88
C HIS A 143 3.11 6.56 -0.65
N HIS A 144 2.40 5.75 0.14
CA HIS A 144 2.70 4.33 0.34
C HIS A 144 2.73 3.53 -0.96
N PHE A 145 1.92 3.92 -1.96
CA PHE A 145 1.93 3.30 -3.28
C PHE A 145 3.23 3.51 -4.03
N ILE A 146 3.83 4.67 -3.84
CA ILE A 146 5.06 5.02 -4.51
C ILE A 146 6.25 4.35 -3.81
N TYR A 147 6.34 4.41 -2.48
CA TYR A 147 7.52 3.91 -1.81
C TYR A 147 7.49 2.43 -1.44
N ALA A 148 6.32 1.87 -1.12
CA ALA A 148 6.22 0.49 -0.63
C ALA A 148 6.81 -0.55 -1.60
N PRO A 149 6.59 -0.47 -2.93
CA PRO A 149 7.21 -1.39 -3.88
C PRO A 149 8.74 -1.36 -3.85
N PHE A 150 9.34 -0.20 -3.55
CA PHE A 150 10.79 -0.04 -3.49
C PHE A 150 11.35 -0.41 -2.11
N ALA A 151 10.70 0.03 -1.05
CA ALA A 151 11.18 -0.14 0.32
C ALA A 151 10.92 -1.54 0.88
N LEU A 152 9.73 -2.09 0.61
CA LEU A 152 9.21 -3.30 1.25
C LEU A 152 9.03 -4.48 0.29
N ASP A 153 9.00 -4.24 -1.02
CA ASP A 153 8.83 -5.27 -2.05
C ASP A 153 10.02 -5.28 -3.01
N SER A 154 10.05 -6.25 -3.90
CA SER A 154 11.20 -6.59 -4.75
C SER A 154 11.35 -5.70 -6.02
N ALA A 155 10.87 -4.46 -6.00
CA ALA A 155 10.95 -3.57 -7.15
C ALA A 155 12.39 -3.27 -7.62
N VAL A 156 13.31 -3.11 -6.69
CA VAL A 156 14.73 -2.77 -6.98
C VAL A 156 15.67 -3.87 -6.51
N VAL A 157 15.45 -4.40 -5.32
CA VAL A 157 16.26 -5.47 -4.70
C VAL A 157 15.35 -6.53 -4.10
N PRO A 158 15.77 -7.80 -4.08
CA PRO A 158 14.95 -8.89 -3.52
C PRO A 158 14.52 -8.61 -2.08
N GLY A 159 13.23 -8.68 -1.82
CA GLY A 159 12.65 -8.44 -0.49
C GLY A 159 12.54 -6.98 -0.07
N GLY A 160 12.86 -6.04 -0.97
CA GLY A 160 12.83 -4.61 -0.69
C GLY A 160 14.10 -4.06 -0.05
N ILE A 161 14.28 -2.75 -0.14
CA ILE A 161 15.50 -2.06 0.31
C ILE A 161 15.75 -2.29 1.79
N GLU A 162 14.71 -2.24 2.63
CA GLU A 162 14.87 -2.36 4.10
C GLU A 162 15.28 -3.77 4.51
N ALA A 163 14.65 -4.81 3.97
CA ALA A 163 14.99 -6.19 4.28
C ALA A 163 16.37 -6.56 3.72
N TYR A 164 16.68 -6.15 2.49
CA TYR A 164 17.97 -6.37 1.86
C TYR A 164 19.10 -5.74 2.65
N TRP A 165 18.92 -4.50 3.13
CA TRP A 165 19.88 -3.81 3.99
C TRP A 165 20.15 -4.60 5.28
N ASN A 166 19.10 -5.01 5.98
CA ASN A 166 19.22 -5.73 7.25
C ASN A 166 19.91 -7.09 7.10
N LEU A 167 19.63 -7.82 6.01
CA LEU A 167 20.22 -9.12 5.74
C LEU A 167 21.72 -9.04 5.44
N HIS A 168 22.18 -7.97 4.79
CA HIS A 168 23.59 -7.80 4.37
C HIS A 168 24.35 -6.83 5.28
N LEU A 169 23.76 -6.36 6.38
CA LEU A 169 24.37 -5.36 7.26
C LEU A 169 25.76 -5.77 7.77
N SER A 170 25.93 -7.03 8.15
CA SER A 170 27.21 -7.56 8.63
C SER A 170 28.27 -7.61 7.53
N GLU A 171 27.90 -7.92 6.31
CA GLU A 171 28.77 -7.93 5.14
C GLU A 171 29.21 -6.50 4.78
N PHE A 172 28.28 -5.57 4.76
CA PHE A 172 28.56 -4.15 4.47
C PHE A 172 29.47 -3.52 5.53
N ALA A 173 29.27 -3.87 6.80
CA ALA A 173 30.08 -3.36 7.90
C ALA A 173 31.55 -3.87 7.87
N GLN A 174 31.80 -5.04 7.28
CA GLN A 174 33.14 -5.62 7.15
C GLN A 174 33.84 -5.24 5.85
N SER A 175 33.12 -4.66 4.89
CA SER A 175 33.65 -4.32 3.57
C SER A 175 34.44 -3.00 3.64
N THR A 176 35.54 -2.96 2.90
CA THR A 176 36.34 -1.74 2.67
C THR A 176 35.90 -0.95 1.44
N LYS A 177 34.97 -1.51 0.65
CA LYS A 177 34.46 -0.86 -0.55
C LYS A 177 33.42 0.22 -0.22
N PRO A 178 33.31 1.27 -1.04
CA PRO A 178 32.26 2.26 -0.88
C PRO A 178 30.87 1.62 -0.92
N LEU A 179 29.97 2.04 -0.05
CA LEU A 179 28.61 1.48 0.07
C LEU A 179 27.82 1.56 -1.24
N ARG A 180 28.03 2.59 -2.05
CA ARG A 180 27.39 2.75 -3.38
C ARG A 180 27.74 1.64 -4.38
N GLU A 181 28.85 0.93 -4.16
CA GLU A 181 29.28 -0.19 -5.01
C GLU A 181 28.76 -1.53 -4.49
N LEU A 182 28.50 -1.60 -3.20
CA LEU A 182 28.02 -2.81 -2.52
C LEU A 182 26.49 -2.91 -2.57
N PHE A 183 25.80 -1.77 -2.50
CA PHE A 183 24.37 -1.74 -2.36
C PHE A 183 23.68 -1.54 -3.72
N PRO A 184 22.99 -2.56 -4.28
CA PRO A 184 22.50 -2.54 -5.66
C PRO A 184 21.27 -1.66 -5.89
N ALA A 185 20.66 -1.11 -4.83
CA ALA A 185 19.49 -0.24 -4.98
C ALA A 185 19.79 1.14 -5.60
N GLY A 186 21.06 1.45 -5.89
CA GLY A 186 21.45 2.73 -6.48
C GLY A 186 20.99 3.91 -5.61
N ALA A 187 20.52 4.97 -6.25
CA ALA A 187 20.09 6.19 -5.54
C ALA A 187 18.72 6.03 -4.83
N PHE A 188 17.98 4.96 -5.03
CA PHE A 188 16.73 4.71 -4.31
C PHE A 188 16.92 4.45 -2.82
N HIS A 189 18.12 4.04 -2.38
CA HIS A 189 18.47 3.93 -0.95
C HIS A 189 18.50 5.29 -0.23
N LEU A 190 18.62 6.41 -0.97
CA LEU A 190 18.58 7.76 -0.42
C LEU A 190 17.19 8.18 0.08
N TYR A 191 16.21 7.33 0.00
CA TYR A 191 14.86 7.58 0.50
C TYR A 191 14.82 8.01 1.98
N GLY A 192 15.79 7.61 2.79
CA GLY A 192 15.98 8.11 4.16
C GLY A 192 16.53 9.54 4.26
N THR A 193 17.23 10.02 3.23
CA THR A 193 17.85 11.36 3.23
C THR A 193 16.82 12.49 3.37
N PRO A 194 15.63 12.46 2.72
CA PRO A 194 14.59 13.45 2.95
C PRO A 194 14.10 13.51 4.40
N LYS A 195 14.16 12.41 5.16
CA LYS A 195 13.78 12.38 6.59
C LYS A 195 14.69 13.24 7.44
N VAL A 196 15.94 13.44 7.02
CA VAL A 196 16.91 14.31 7.71
C VAL A 196 16.74 15.76 7.28
N PHE A 197 16.61 16.02 5.98
CA PHE A 197 16.57 17.39 5.44
C PHE A 197 15.18 18.01 5.35
N ALA A 198 14.11 17.20 5.24
CA ALA A 198 12.75 17.73 5.19
C ALA A 198 12.35 18.52 6.44
N PRO A 199 12.67 18.13 7.67
CA PRO A 199 12.37 18.93 8.85
C PRO A 199 12.98 20.34 8.79
N MET A 200 14.20 20.49 8.28
CA MET A 200 14.84 21.79 8.10
C MET A 200 14.06 22.67 7.10
N GLY A 201 13.65 22.10 5.97
CA GLY A 201 12.85 22.79 4.97
C GLY A 201 11.45 23.17 5.49
N ILE A 202 10.84 22.28 6.26
CA ILE A 202 9.53 22.53 6.91
C ILE A 202 9.65 23.65 7.93
N THR A 203 10.65 23.63 8.78
CA THR A 203 10.91 24.68 9.78
C THR A 203 11.14 26.03 9.09
N LEU A 204 11.93 26.05 8.01
CA LEU A 204 12.16 27.27 7.24
C LEU A 204 10.86 27.78 6.59
N ALA A 205 10.05 26.88 6.05
CA ALA A 205 8.74 27.25 5.48
C ALA A 205 7.82 27.86 6.55
N PHE A 206 7.72 27.25 7.71
CA PHE A 206 6.94 27.79 8.81
C PHE A 206 7.49 29.14 9.28
N TYR A 207 8.79 29.30 9.37
CA TYR A 207 9.40 30.57 9.74
C TYR A 207 9.09 31.69 8.73
N THR A 208 9.19 31.40 7.43
CA THR A 208 8.93 32.39 6.37
C THR A 208 7.46 32.79 6.27
N THR A 209 6.55 31.81 6.48
CA THR A 209 5.09 32.02 6.38
C THR A 209 4.46 32.51 7.68
N ALA A 210 5.14 32.35 8.83
CA ALA A 210 4.63 32.80 10.12
C ALA A 210 4.52 34.33 10.22
N LYS A 211 3.49 34.82 10.95
CA LYS A 211 3.37 36.23 11.32
C LYS A 211 4.63 36.69 12.06
N LYS A 212 5.12 37.90 11.80
CA LYS A 212 6.37 38.45 12.36
C LYS A 212 6.50 38.25 13.87
N GLU A 213 5.40 38.40 14.60
CA GLU A 213 5.32 38.28 16.07
C GLU A 213 5.57 36.84 16.56
N LYS A 214 5.21 35.83 15.75
CA LYS A 214 5.34 34.37 16.09
C LYS A 214 6.58 33.71 15.53
N ARG A 215 7.40 34.38 14.72
CA ARG A 215 8.59 33.79 14.08
C ARG A 215 9.61 33.26 15.10
N LYS A 216 9.77 33.97 16.24
CA LYS A 216 10.68 33.48 17.31
C LYS A 216 10.21 32.20 17.97
N GLN A 217 8.88 31.96 18.04
CA GLN A 217 8.31 30.74 18.60
C GLN A 217 8.43 29.53 17.67
N VAL A 218 8.58 29.77 16.36
CA VAL A 218 8.78 28.72 15.37
C VAL A 218 10.20 28.19 15.38
N LEU A 219 11.17 28.98 15.87
CA LEU A 219 12.58 28.60 15.97
C LEU A 219 12.96 28.02 17.34
N ALA A 220 12.11 28.14 18.34
CA ALA A 220 12.31 27.59 19.68
C ALA A 220 11.79 26.16 19.78
#